data_479bdefe989fb434f073ae733cccc69a
#
_entry.id   479bdefe989fb434f073ae733cccc69a
#
_cell.length_a   1.000
_cell.length_b   1.000
_cell.length_c   1.000
_cell.angle_alpha   90.00
_cell.angle_beta   90.00
_cell.angle_gamma   90.00
#
_symmetry.space_group_name_H-M   'P 1'
#
loop_
_entity.id
_entity.type
_entity.pdbx_description
1 polymer ?
#
loop_
_entity_poly.entity_id
_entity_poly.type
_entity_poly.pdbx_seq_one_letter_code
_entity_poly.pdbx_strand_id
1 'polypeptide(L)'
;MDSNFKPQSTTPPGLHVACVMDGNGRWAERRGQARPAGHRAGAEALRRVVEAAPGFGVGTLTVYAFSSDNWRRPAREVAALMTLLGAHLRAEAPRLKRAGVRLQLVGRRDRLPGALRAAACRAEWETRAGRRLLLRVAVDYSAREAMCQAAAALAARPVAGGAGPLAAPPAAADGGGVDAATFEAALAAALHPDGAPAPPVDLLVRTGGERRLSDFLLWESAYAELLFLDVLWPDVTAGTLRAALADYAGRDRRFGGLAA
;
A
#
# COMPACT_ATOMS: atom_id res chain seq x y z
N MET A 1 21.70 29.32 17.80
CA MET A 1 20.72 29.29 16.66
C MET A 1 20.37 27.84 16.45
N ASP A 2 19.31 27.40 17.12
CA ASP A 2 18.90 25.98 17.11
C ASP A 2 18.13 25.68 15.84
N SER A 3 18.78 25.02 14.90
CA SER A 3 18.14 24.49 13.69
C SER A 3 17.60 23.08 13.96
N ASN A 4 16.59 22.99 14.82
CA ASN A 4 15.86 21.73 15.07
C ASN A 4 14.70 21.63 14.05
N PHE A 5 15.02 21.66 12.74
CA PHE A 5 14.04 21.40 11.70
C PHE A 5 13.84 19.87 11.60
N LYS A 6 12.98 19.31 12.47
CA LYS A 6 12.42 17.97 12.23
C LYS A 6 11.50 18.08 11.02
N PRO A 7 11.73 17.34 9.92
CA PRO A 7 10.77 17.31 8.83
C PRO A 7 9.43 16.84 9.40
N GLN A 8 8.41 17.71 9.29
CA GLN A 8 7.06 17.34 9.70
C GLN A 8 6.63 16.13 8.86
N SER A 9 6.25 15.03 9.51
CA SER A 9 5.68 13.87 8.85
C SER A 9 4.56 14.33 7.91
N THR A 10 4.68 14.03 6.63
CA THR A 10 3.65 14.34 5.62
C THR A 10 2.49 13.36 5.67
N THR A 11 2.60 12.32 6.52
CA THR A 11 1.57 11.30 6.72
C THR A 11 0.55 11.78 7.74
N PRO A 12 -0.76 11.75 7.44
CA PRO A 12 -1.80 12.05 8.41
C PRO A 12 -1.69 11.16 9.66
N PRO A 13 -1.95 11.68 10.86
CA PRO A 13 -2.01 10.87 12.07
C PRO A 13 -3.20 9.90 12.01
N GLY A 14 -3.07 8.73 12.62
CA GLY A 14 -4.12 7.72 12.68
C GLY A 14 -3.62 6.33 12.29
N LEU A 15 -4.54 5.37 12.28
CA LEU A 15 -4.24 3.98 11.93
C LEU A 15 -3.84 3.83 10.47
N HIS A 16 -2.93 2.88 10.22
CA HIS A 16 -2.64 2.39 8.89
C HIS A 16 -3.42 1.09 8.64
N VAL A 17 -4.42 1.17 7.79
CA VAL A 17 -5.21 0.00 7.35
C VAL A 17 -4.74 -0.42 5.96
N ALA A 18 -4.45 -1.72 5.80
CA ALA A 18 -4.11 -2.33 4.52
C ALA A 18 -5.26 -3.22 4.05
N CYS A 19 -5.62 -3.17 2.76
CA CYS A 19 -6.72 -3.97 2.21
C CYS A 19 -6.29 -4.76 0.97
N VAL A 20 -6.43 -6.09 1.03
CA VAL A 20 -6.41 -6.96 -0.15
C VAL A 20 -7.83 -7.08 -0.67
N MET A 21 -8.10 -6.40 -1.80
CA MET A 21 -9.42 -6.24 -2.42
C MET A 21 -9.79 -7.47 -3.27
N ASP A 22 -10.02 -8.62 -2.60
CA ASP A 22 -10.29 -9.88 -3.30
C ASP A 22 -11.80 -10.14 -3.49
N GLY A 23 -12.12 -10.89 -4.56
CA GLY A 23 -13.47 -11.33 -4.85
C GLY A 23 -14.18 -10.62 -6.00
N ASN A 24 -13.57 -9.60 -6.65
CA ASN A 24 -14.21 -8.85 -7.74
C ASN A 24 -14.73 -9.75 -8.87
N GLY A 25 -13.90 -10.70 -9.34
CA GLY A 25 -14.30 -11.63 -10.42
C GLY A 25 -15.45 -12.55 -9.97
N ARG A 26 -15.32 -13.18 -8.81
CA ARG A 26 -16.35 -14.07 -8.23
C ARG A 26 -17.69 -13.35 -8.01
N TRP A 27 -17.62 -12.07 -7.63
CA TRP A 27 -18.81 -11.23 -7.47
C TRP A 27 -19.58 -11.06 -8.78
N ALA A 28 -18.88 -10.78 -9.89
CA ALA A 28 -19.48 -10.66 -11.22
C ALA A 28 -20.03 -12.02 -11.69
N GLU A 29 -19.27 -13.09 -11.56
CA GLU A 29 -19.67 -14.46 -11.95
C GLU A 29 -20.95 -14.92 -11.24
N ARG A 30 -21.07 -14.68 -9.92
CA ARG A 30 -22.29 -14.97 -9.14
C ARG A 30 -23.53 -14.21 -9.63
N ARG A 31 -23.35 -13.14 -10.42
CA ARG A 31 -24.43 -12.30 -10.98
C ARG A 31 -24.58 -12.47 -12.48
N GLY A 32 -23.95 -13.49 -13.07
CA GLY A 32 -23.98 -13.73 -14.51
C GLY A 32 -23.32 -12.59 -15.33
N GLN A 33 -22.44 -11.82 -14.71
CA GLN A 33 -21.79 -10.67 -15.34
C GLN A 33 -20.33 -10.98 -15.70
N ALA A 34 -19.82 -10.28 -16.72
CA ALA A 34 -18.41 -10.37 -17.06
C ALA A 34 -17.50 -9.78 -15.97
N ARG A 35 -16.31 -10.36 -15.76
CA ARG A 35 -15.33 -9.95 -14.73
C ARG A 35 -15.07 -8.43 -14.63
N PRO A 36 -15.00 -7.66 -15.75
CA PRO A 36 -14.85 -6.20 -15.68
C PRO A 36 -15.97 -5.47 -14.91
N ALA A 37 -17.17 -6.03 -14.85
CA ALA A 37 -18.26 -5.45 -14.04
C ALA A 37 -17.92 -5.52 -12.54
N GLY A 38 -17.34 -6.64 -12.10
CA GLY A 38 -16.87 -6.79 -10.72
C GLY A 38 -15.77 -5.78 -10.35
N HIS A 39 -14.84 -5.51 -11.26
CA HIS A 39 -13.80 -4.50 -11.04
C HIS A 39 -14.39 -3.07 -10.94
N ARG A 40 -15.39 -2.73 -11.75
CA ARG A 40 -16.11 -1.45 -11.62
C ARG A 40 -16.84 -1.34 -10.27
N ALA A 41 -17.57 -2.39 -9.87
CA ALA A 41 -18.23 -2.44 -8.58
C ALA A 41 -17.22 -2.37 -7.41
N GLY A 42 -16.05 -2.99 -7.56
CA GLY A 42 -14.96 -2.91 -6.60
C GLY A 42 -14.37 -1.51 -6.46
N ALA A 43 -14.32 -0.73 -7.54
CA ALA A 43 -13.90 0.67 -7.47
C ALA A 43 -14.92 1.54 -6.70
N GLU A 44 -16.21 1.27 -6.86
CA GLU A 44 -17.25 1.93 -6.05
C GLU A 44 -17.16 1.54 -4.55
N ALA A 45 -16.82 0.29 -4.25
CA ALA A 45 -16.56 -0.13 -2.88
C ALA A 45 -15.34 0.60 -2.30
N LEU A 46 -14.24 0.72 -3.06
CA LEU A 46 -13.07 1.50 -2.64
C LEU A 46 -13.44 2.96 -2.33
N ARG A 47 -14.27 3.58 -3.17
CA ARG A 47 -14.73 4.95 -2.94
C ARG A 47 -15.44 5.09 -1.59
N ARG A 48 -16.38 4.19 -1.28
CA ARG A 48 -17.09 4.18 0.01
C ARG A 48 -16.14 4.02 1.21
N VAL A 49 -15.15 3.15 1.08
CA VAL A 49 -14.13 2.92 2.11
C VAL A 49 -13.26 4.17 2.31
N VAL A 50 -12.75 4.77 1.22
CA VAL A 50 -11.93 5.99 1.26
C VAL A 50 -12.67 7.16 1.90
N GLU A 51 -13.96 7.34 1.59
CA GLU A 51 -14.79 8.40 2.18
C GLU A 51 -15.02 8.22 3.67
N ALA A 52 -15.19 6.97 4.11
CA ALA A 52 -15.48 6.64 5.51
C ALA A 52 -14.23 6.58 6.41
N ALA A 53 -13.10 6.15 5.86
CA ALA A 53 -11.88 5.86 6.59
C ALA A 53 -11.40 6.98 7.54
N PRO A 54 -11.34 8.27 7.12
CA PRO A 54 -10.91 9.35 8.03
C PRO A 54 -11.85 9.52 9.23
N GLY A 55 -13.15 9.29 9.03
CA GLY A 55 -14.15 9.38 10.12
C GLY A 55 -14.02 8.28 11.17
N PHE A 56 -13.26 7.24 10.87
CA PHE A 56 -12.96 6.13 11.78
C PHE A 56 -11.52 6.14 12.31
N GLY A 57 -10.79 7.24 12.15
CA GLY A 57 -9.42 7.40 12.66
C GLY A 57 -8.34 6.75 11.79
N VAL A 58 -8.65 6.41 10.54
CA VAL A 58 -7.66 5.89 9.58
C VAL A 58 -6.90 7.06 8.95
N GLY A 59 -5.60 7.15 9.18
CA GLY A 59 -4.71 8.15 8.57
C GLY A 59 -4.07 7.66 7.28
N THR A 60 -3.81 6.36 7.17
CA THR A 60 -3.25 5.73 5.97
C THR A 60 -4.10 4.53 5.55
N LEU A 61 -4.45 4.47 4.28
CA LEU A 61 -5.13 3.32 3.67
C LEU A 61 -4.30 2.83 2.49
N THR A 62 -3.74 1.61 2.58
CA THR A 62 -3.05 0.98 1.46
C THR A 62 -3.91 -0.12 0.86
N VAL A 63 -4.15 -0.08 -0.44
CA VAL A 63 -5.01 -1.05 -1.14
C VAL A 63 -4.25 -1.79 -2.23
N TYR A 64 -4.44 -3.10 -2.32
CA TYR A 64 -3.80 -3.96 -3.32
C TYR A 64 -4.64 -4.00 -4.58
N ALA A 65 -4.27 -3.20 -5.59
CA ALA A 65 -5.01 -3.11 -6.84
C ALA A 65 -4.48 -4.06 -7.93
N PHE A 66 -3.15 -4.26 -8.02
CA PHE A 66 -2.54 -5.13 -9.05
C PHE A 66 -1.18 -5.64 -8.57
N SER A 67 -1.05 -6.97 -8.38
CA SER A 67 0.22 -7.59 -8.02
C SER A 67 1.12 -7.79 -9.24
N SER A 68 2.43 -7.91 -9.02
CA SER A 68 3.38 -8.29 -10.08
C SER A 68 3.04 -9.64 -10.72
N ASP A 69 2.47 -10.59 -9.95
CA ASP A 69 2.00 -11.86 -10.49
C ASP A 69 0.81 -11.73 -11.46
N ASN A 70 0.03 -10.65 -11.37
CA ASN A 70 -1.13 -10.46 -12.24
C ASN A 70 -0.75 -10.21 -13.72
N TRP A 71 0.51 -9.91 -14.02
CA TRP A 71 1.01 -9.86 -15.41
C TRP A 71 0.91 -11.21 -16.12
N ARG A 72 0.82 -12.33 -15.38
CA ARG A 72 0.62 -13.69 -15.94
C ARG A 72 -0.80 -13.95 -16.43
N ARG A 73 -1.75 -13.04 -16.15
CA ARG A 73 -3.12 -13.12 -16.66
C ARG A 73 -3.16 -12.91 -18.18
N PRO A 74 -4.25 -13.31 -18.85
CA PRO A 74 -4.40 -13.06 -20.28
C PRO A 74 -4.18 -11.58 -20.61
N ALA A 75 -3.39 -11.30 -21.67
CA ALA A 75 -2.98 -9.92 -22.03
C ALA A 75 -4.17 -8.95 -22.21
N ARG A 76 -5.29 -9.45 -22.75
CA ARG A 76 -6.53 -8.66 -22.90
C ARG A 76 -7.11 -8.23 -21.53
N GLU A 77 -7.08 -9.11 -20.52
CA GLU A 77 -7.53 -8.79 -19.17
C GLU A 77 -6.62 -7.73 -18.54
N VAL A 78 -5.30 -7.92 -18.64
CA VAL A 78 -4.32 -6.96 -18.13
C VAL A 78 -4.50 -5.59 -18.78
N ALA A 79 -4.61 -5.52 -20.10
CA ALA A 79 -4.83 -4.25 -20.81
C ALA A 79 -6.12 -3.55 -20.37
N ALA A 80 -7.20 -4.30 -20.19
CA ALA A 80 -8.48 -3.77 -19.71
C ALA A 80 -8.36 -3.22 -18.27
N LEU A 81 -7.64 -3.93 -17.38
CA LEU A 81 -7.39 -3.48 -15.99
C LEU A 81 -6.55 -2.20 -15.97
N MET A 82 -5.49 -2.10 -16.75
CA MET A 82 -4.64 -0.90 -16.85
C MET A 82 -5.42 0.30 -17.39
N THR A 83 -6.27 0.08 -18.40
CA THR A 83 -7.15 1.12 -18.95
C THR A 83 -8.16 1.60 -17.90
N LEU A 84 -8.79 0.65 -17.19
CA LEU A 84 -9.77 0.94 -16.15
C LEU A 84 -9.13 1.74 -15.00
N LEU A 85 -7.95 1.31 -14.54
CA LEU A 85 -7.20 2.01 -13.49
C LEU A 85 -6.85 3.44 -13.90
N GLY A 86 -6.36 3.66 -15.12
CA GLY A 86 -6.09 4.99 -15.63
C GLY A 86 -7.33 5.88 -15.73
N ALA A 87 -8.47 5.31 -16.11
CA ALA A 87 -9.75 6.02 -16.15
C ALA A 87 -10.20 6.41 -14.73
N HIS A 88 -10.09 5.50 -13.75
CA HIS A 88 -10.43 5.78 -12.35
C HIS A 88 -9.54 6.85 -11.74
N LEU A 89 -8.22 6.79 -11.95
CA LEU A 89 -7.30 7.82 -11.44
C LEU A 89 -7.70 9.21 -11.92
N ARG A 90 -8.01 9.36 -13.23
CA ARG A 90 -8.45 10.65 -13.79
C ARG A 90 -9.80 11.11 -13.22
N ALA A 91 -10.75 10.20 -13.08
CA ALA A 91 -12.10 10.54 -12.60
C ALA A 91 -12.11 10.88 -11.09
N GLU A 92 -11.31 10.18 -10.28
CA GLU A 92 -11.32 10.32 -8.83
C GLU A 92 -10.38 11.41 -8.30
N ALA A 93 -9.32 11.80 -9.01
CA ALA A 93 -8.35 12.78 -8.53
C ALA A 93 -8.99 14.11 -8.06
N PRO A 94 -9.94 14.73 -8.80
CA PRO A 94 -10.59 15.96 -8.33
C PRO A 94 -11.43 15.75 -7.06
N ARG A 95 -12.03 14.56 -6.90
CA ARG A 95 -12.82 14.19 -5.73
C ARG A 95 -11.94 13.98 -4.51
N LEU A 96 -10.86 13.20 -4.65
CA LEU A 96 -9.85 12.97 -3.63
C LEU A 96 -9.25 14.29 -3.14
N LYS A 97 -8.90 15.19 -4.06
CA LYS A 97 -8.42 16.54 -3.75
C LYS A 97 -9.41 17.30 -2.87
N ARG A 98 -10.70 17.38 -3.26
CA ARG A 98 -11.73 18.06 -2.47
C ARG A 98 -11.94 17.42 -1.09
N ALA A 99 -11.82 16.09 -1.00
CA ALA A 99 -11.92 15.35 0.26
C ALA A 99 -10.68 15.46 1.16
N GLY A 100 -9.60 16.13 0.72
CA GLY A 100 -8.35 16.25 1.47
C GLY A 100 -7.56 14.94 1.52
N VAL A 101 -7.78 14.03 0.56
CA VAL A 101 -7.07 12.76 0.43
C VAL A 101 -5.84 12.96 -0.44
N ARG A 102 -4.66 12.53 0.04
CA ARG A 102 -3.43 12.46 -0.75
C ARG A 102 -3.33 11.06 -1.37
N LEU A 103 -3.15 11.00 -2.69
CA LEU A 103 -2.96 9.75 -3.43
C LEU A 103 -1.47 9.47 -3.63
N GLN A 104 -1.08 8.20 -3.50
CA GLN A 104 0.21 7.67 -3.94
C GLN A 104 0.01 6.33 -4.67
N LEU A 105 0.62 6.18 -5.83
CA LEU A 105 0.72 4.90 -6.53
C LEU A 105 2.03 4.23 -6.12
N VAL A 106 1.99 3.11 -5.42
CA VAL A 106 3.16 2.39 -4.93
C VAL A 106 3.40 1.10 -5.73
N GLY A 107 4.65 0.79 -6.02
CA GLY A 107 5.09 -0.33 -6.85
C GLY A 107 5.84 0.12 -8.09
N ARG A 108 6.14 -0.82 -8.98
CA ARG A 108 6.92 -0.55 -10.20
C ARG A 108 6.12 0.30 -11.18
N ARG A 109 6.81 1.26 -11.80
CA ARG A 109 6.19 2.17 -12.78
C ARG A 109 6.73 1.96 -14.20
N ASP A 110 7.88 1.33 -14.33
CA ASP A 110 8.57 1.13 -15.60
C ASP A 110 7.78 0.26 -16.59
N ARG A 111 7.07 -0.75 -16.08
CA ARG A 111 6.23 -1.65 -16.89
C ARG A 111 4.83 -1.12 -17.17
N LEU A 112 4.41 -0.05 -16.50
CA LEU A 112 3.07 0.50 -16.69
C LEU A 112 2.94 1.23 -18.05
N PRO A 113 1.80 1.13 -18.74
CA PRO A 113 1.54 1.92 -19.95
C PRO A 113 1.75 3.42 -19.70
N GLY A 114 2.31 4.13 -20.69
CA GLY A 114 2.62 5.56 -20.57
C GLY A 114 1.43 6.44 -20.16
N ALA A 115 0.24 6.14 -20.71
CA ALA A 115 -0.99 6.83 -20.36
C ALA A 115 -1.41 6.63 -18.89
N LEU A 116 -1.15 5.44 -18.31
CA LEU A 116 -1.41 5.17 -16.91
C LEU A 116 -0.39 5.87 -16.01
N ARG A 117 0.90 5.85 -16.38
CA ARG A 117 1.95 6.59 -15.67
C ARG A 117 1.64 8.08 -15.59
N ALA A 118 1.27 8.68 -16.74
CA ALA A 118 0.89 10.10 -16.79
C ALA A 118 -0.33 10.41 -15.92
N ALA A 119 -1.35 9.54 -15.94
CA ALA A 119 -2.54 9.70 -15.11
C ALA A 119 -2.20 9.60 -13.62
N ALA A 120 -1.32 8.67 -13.22
CA ALA A 120 -0.86 8.52 -11.85
C ALA A 120 -0.10 9.76 -11.37
N CYS A 121 0.93 10.20 -12.11
CA CYS A 121 1.71 11.40 -11.77
C CYS A 121 0.81 12.64 -11.62
N ARG A 122 -0.15 12.81 -12.53
CA ARG A 122 -1.10 13.92 -12.46
C ARG A 122 -1.99 13.83 -11.23
N ALA A 123 -2.57 12.67 -10.94
CA ALA A 123 -3.44 12.46 -9.78
C ALA A 123 -2.69 12.68 -8.46
N GLU A 124 -1.47 12.18 -8.34
CA GLU A 124 -0.59 12.41 -7.19
C GLU A 124 -0.29 13.91 -7.00
N TRP A 125 0.08 14.59 -8.08
CA TRP A 125 0.35 16.02 -8.04
C TRP A 125 -0.88 16.84 -7.64
N GLU A 126 -2.05 16.55 -8.20
CA GLU A 126 -3.29 17.24 -7.89
C GLU A 126 -3.73 17.05 -6.43
N THR A 127 -3.41 15.90 -5.84
CA THR A 127 -3.83 15.53 -4.46
C THR A 127 -2.74 15.74 -3.41
N ARG A 128 -1.53 16.20 -3.78
CA ARG A 128 -0.35 16.28 -2.91
C ARG A 128 -0.53 17.07 -1.62
N ALA A 129 -1.45 18.02 -1.59
CA ALA A 129 -1.76 18.85 -0.43
C ALA A 129 -2.76 18.19 0.54
N GLY A 130 -3.31 17.01 0.21
CA GLY A 130 -4.24 16.28 1.08
C GLY A 130 -3.58 15.87 2.41
N ARG A 131 -4.31 16.05 3.52
CA ARG A 131 -3.82 15.76 4.88
C ARG A 131 -4.83 15.00 5.74
N ARG A 132 -5.97 14.62 5.18
CA ARG A 132 -7.00 13.86 5.92
C ARG A 132 -6.81 12.36 5.83
N LEU A 133 -6.29 11.87 4.71
CA LEU A 133 -6.01 10.47 4.45
C LEU A 133 -4.88 10.37 3.44
N LEU A 134 -3.93 9.48 3.68
CA LEU A 134 -2.98 9.01 2.68
C LEU A 134 -3.53 7.72 2.06
N LEU A 135 -3.99 7.80 0.79
CA LEU A 135 -4.42 6.64 0.02
C LEU A 135 -3.25 6.12 -0.81
N ARG A 136 -2.76 4.93 -0.49
CA ARG A 136 -1.70 4.24 -1.24
C ARG A 136 -2.33 3.13 -2.07
N VAL A 137 -2.16 3.20 -3.38
CA VAL A 137 -2.68 2.20 -4.33
C VAL A 137 -1.51 1.38 -4.86
N ALA A 138 -1.42 0.11 -4.45
CA ALA A 138 -0.37 -0.80 -4.87
C ALA A 138 -0.68 -1.37 -6.25
N VAL A 139 0.17 -1.02 -7.23
CA VAL A 139 0.04 -1.41 -8.65
C VAL A 139 1.38 -1.90 -9.16
N ASP A 140 1.38 -3.06 -9.82
CA ASP A 140 2.60 -3.77 -10.19
C ASP A 140 3.53 -3.94 -8.98
N TYR A 141 2.91 -4.37 -7.89
CA TYR A 141 3.53 -4.41 -6.57
C TYR A 141 3.91 -5.84 -6.19
N SER A 142 5.10 -5.97 -5.61
CA SER A 142 5.63 -7.15 -4.94
C SER A 142 6.49 -6.69 -3.76
N ALA A 143 6.15 -7.09 -2.53
CA ALA A 143 6.98 -6.77 -1.36
C ALA A 143 8.36 -7.43 -1.48
N ARG A 144 8.43 -8.67 -1.94
CA ARG A 144 9.71 -9.40 -2.11
C ARG A 144 10.63 -8.71 -3.11
N GLU A 145 10.10 -8.27 -4.26
CA GLU A 145 10.89 -7.55 -5.27
C GLU A 145 11.38 -6.21 -4.71
N ALA A 146 10.53 -5.47 -4.01
CA ALA A 146 10.91 -4.19 -3.38
C ALA A 146 12.00 -4.38 -2.32
N MET A 147 11.91 -5.42 -1.49
CA MET A 147 12.95 -5.79 -0.52
C MET A 147 14.27 -6.12 -1.20
N CYS A 148 14.26 -6.89 -2.30
CA CYS A 148 15.46 -7.19 -3.07
C CYS A 148 16.08 -5.91 -3.68
N GLN A 149 15.26 -4.99 -4.19
CA GLN A 149 15.74 -3.70 -4.71
C GLN A 149 16.33 -2.82 -3.61
N ALA A 150 15.69 -2.76 -2.44
CA ALA A 150 16.19 -2.04 -1.28
C ALA A 150 17.55 -2.61 -0.83
N ALA A 151 17.67 -3.93 -0.71
CA ALA A 151 18.92 -4.60 -0.35
C ALA A 151 20.04 -4.32 -1.38
N ALA A 152 19.73 -4.42 -2.67
CA ALA A 152 20.67 -4.11 -3.75
C ALA A 152 21.14 -2.64 -3.71
N ALA A 153 20.22 -1.71 -3.48
CA ALA A 153 20.54 -0.28 -3.34
C ALA A 153 21.44 0.01 -2.13
N LEU A 154 21.21 -0.68 -1.02
CA LEU A 154 22.05 -0.54 0.18
C LEU A 154 23.44 -1.17 -0.02
N ALA A 155 23.52 -2.33 -0.68
CA ALA A 155 24.80 -2.97 -1.00
C ALA A 155 25.66 -2.16 -1.99
N ALA A 156 25.03 -1.39 -2.87
CA ALA A 156 25.71 -0.53 -3.83
C ALA A 156 26.22 0.81 -3.23
N ARG A 157 25.86 1.14 -1.97
CA ARG A 157 26.35 2.36 -1.31
C ARG A 157 27.85 2.25 -1.05
N PRO A 158 28.65 3.30 -1.37
CA PRO A 158 30.07 3.30 -1.02
C PRO A 158 30.22 3.18 0.50
N VAL A 159 30.99 2.18 0.95
CA VAL A 159 31.40 2.10 2.35
C VAL A 159 32.46 3.19 2.55
N ALA A 160 32.19 4.15 3.42
CA ALA A 160 33.19 5.13 3.81
C ALA A 160 34.34 4.36 4.50
N GLY A 161 35.46 4.17 3.76
CA GLY A 161 36.64 3.44 4.29
C GLY A 161 37.25 2.40 3.36
N GLY A 162 36.82 2.27 2.10
CA GLY A 162 37.62 1.60 1.05
C GLY A 162 37.71 0.07 1.05
N ALA A 163 36.74 -0.66 1.65
CA ALA A 163 36.64 -2.10 1.46
C ALA A 163 35.81 -2.41 0.20
N GLY A 164 36.35 -3.26 -0.71
CA GLY A 164 35.70 -3.63 -1.96
C GLY A 164 34.39 -4.42 -1.74
N PRO A 165 33.61 -4.67 -2.83
CA PRO A 165 32.22 -5.13 -2.79
C PRO A 165 31.98 -6.56 -2.26
N LEU A 166 32.96 -7.24 -1.69
CA LEU A 166 32.91 -8.63 -1.21
C LEU A 166 33.52 -8.85 0.18
N ALA A 167 33.75 -7.78 0.95
CA ALA A 167 34.09 -7.96 2.35
C ALA A 167 32.86 -8.45 3.12
N ALA A 168 32.99 -9.55 3.90
CA ALA A 168 31.96 -9.99 4.80
C ALA A 168 31.49 -8.82 5.68
N PRO A 169 30.18 -8.72 6.01
CA PRO A 169 29.70 -7.65 6.88
C PRO A 169 30.54 -7.66 8.15
N PRO A 170 31.05 -6.51 8.63
CA PRO A 170 31.77 -6.45 9.89
C PRO A 170 30.87 -7.05 10.97
N ALA A 171 31.44 -7.96 11.79
CA ALA A 171 30.75 -8.44 12.96
C ALA A 171 30.28 -7.23 13.77
N ALA A 172 29.04 -7.26 14.26
CA ALA A 172 28.26 -6.16 14.82
C ALA A 172 28.86 -5.49 16.10
N ALA A 173 30.13 -5.07 16.05
CA ALA A 173 30.80 -4.43 17.17
C ALA A 173 30.73 -2.89 17.16
N ASP A 174 30.57 -2.24 16.00
CA ASP A 174 30.73 -0.76 15.90
C ASP A 174 29.64 -0.04 15.10
N GLY A 175 28.38 -0.47 15.11
CA GLY A 175 27.25 0.34 14.60
C GLY A 175 27.21 0.61 13.08
N GLY A 176 28.04 -0.07 12.27
CA GLY A 176 28.09 0.11 10.80
C GLY A 176 27.10 -0.76 10.01
N GLY A 177 26.20 -1.48 10.67
CA GLY A 177 25.18 -2.32 10.04
C GLY A 177 23.99 -1.51 9.47
N VAL A 178 23.24 -2.15 8.56
CA VAL A 178 21.94 -1.60 8.10
C VAL A 178 20.91 -1.77 9.21
N ASP A 179 20.47 -0.65 9.81
CA ASP A 179 19.36 -0.67 10.76
C ASP A 179 17.99 -0.70 10.04
N ALA A 180 16.93 -0.95 10.81
CA ALA A 180 15.57 -1.02 10.27
C ALA A 180 15.15 0.27 9.58
N ALA A 181 15.49 1.44 10.13
CA ALA A 181 15.11 2.74 9.57
C ALA A 181 15.80 3.00 8.21
N THR A 182 17.08 2.62 8.10
CA THR A 182 17.84 2.71 6.84
C THR A 182 17.25 1.77 5.78
N PHE A 183 16.86 0.55 6.18
CA PHE A 183 16.21 -0.39 5.28
C PHE A 183 14.83 0.10 4.84
N GLU A 184 14.02 0.62 5.75
CA GLU A 184 12.70 1.20 5.47
C GLU A 184 12.78 2.37 4.49
N ALA A 185 13.78 3.24 4.63
CA ALA A 185 14.00 4.34 3.70
C ALA A 185 14.35 3.81 2.29
N ALA A 186 15.20 2.78 2.19
CA ALA A 186 15.53 2.15 0.91
C ALA A 186 14.32 1.43 0.29
N LEU A 187 13.52 0.74 1.10
CA LEU A 187 12.28 0.09 0.68
C LEU A 187 11.27 1.11 0.16
N ALA A 188 11.10 2.23 0.87
CA ALA A 188 10.22 3.31 0.44
C ALA A 188 10.66 3.92 -0.89
N ALA A 189 11.96 4.13 -1.10
CA ALA A 189 12.51 4.62 -2.35
C ALA A 189 12.31 3.63 -3.51
N ALA A 190 12.35 2.32 -3.25
CA ALA A 190 12.05 1.29 -4.24
C ALA A 190 10.55 1.26 -4.64
N LEU A 191 9.66 1.68 -3.74
CA LEU A 191 8.21 1.63 -3.94
C LEU A 191 7.60 2.91 -4.50
N HIS A 192 8.21 4.06 -4.24
CA HIS A 192 7.64 5.35 -4.67
C HIS A 192 8.74 6.41 -4.89
N PRO A 193 8.62 7.26 -5.93
CA PRO A 193 9.62 8.29 -6.23
C PRO A 193 9.88 9.28 -5.09
N ASP A 194 8.87 9.60 -4.27
CA ASP A 194 9.03 10.49 -3.10
C ASP A 194 9.85 9.82 -1.97
N GLY A 195 10.02 8.49 -2.00
CA GLY A 195 10.85 7.75 -1.04
C GLY A 195 10.43 7.88 0.43
N ALA A 196 9.22 8.37 0.70
CA ALA A 196 8.74 8.52 2.08
C ALA A 196 8.27 7.16 2.64
N PRO A 197 8.84 6.67 3.77
CA PRO A 197 8.38 5.45 4.41
C PRO A 197 6.91 5.54 4.79
N ALA A 198 6.18 4.43 4.63
CA ALA A 198 4.85 4.31 5.20
C ALA A 198 4.96 3.96 6.68
N PRO A 199 3.99 4.35 7.52
CA PRO A 199 3.91 3.82 8.87
C PRO A 199 3.70 2.30 8.83
N PRO A 200 4.09 1.55 9.89
CA PRO A 200 3.72 0.15 10.03
C PRO A 200 2.21 -0.06 9.86
N VAL A 201 1.83 -1.21 9.34
CA VAL A 201 0.41 -1.56 9.20
C VAL A 201 -0.15 -1.97 10.57
N ASP A 202 -1.24 -1.35 10.98
CA ASP A 202 -1.95 -1.72 12.21
C ASP A 202 -2.91 -2.89 11.96
N LEU A 203 -3.68 -2.81 10.88
CA LEU A 203 -4.68 -3.80 10.51
C LEU A 203 -4.59 -4.11 9.01
N LEU A 204 -4.38 -5.39 8.68
CA LEU A 204 -4.49 -5.89 7.31
C LEU A 204 -5.80 -6.68 7.15
N VAL A 205 -6.66 -6.20 6.26
CA VAL A 205 -7.94 -6.82 5.93
C VAL A 205 -7.85 -7.49 4.57
N ARG A 206 -8.22 -8.75 4.47
CA ARG A 206 -8.41 -9.42 3.18
C ARG A 206 -9.83 -9.91 3.03
N THR A 207 -10.48 -9.54 1.92
CA THR A 207 -11.83 -9.98 1.58
C THR A 207 -11.82 -11.22 0.69
N GLY A 208 -12.96 -11.86 0.49
CA GLY A 208 -13.11 -12.98 -0.42
C GLY A 208 -12.77 -14.35 0.14
N GLY A 209 -12.59 -14.49 1.48
CA GLY A 209 -12.42 -15.78 2.16
C GLY A 209 -11.01 -16.39 2.09
N GLU A 210 -10.08 -15.77 1.36
CA GLU A 210 -8.70 -16.26 1.26
C GLU A 210 -7.85 -15.80 2.46
N ARG A 211 -7.03 -16.71 3.02
CA ARG A 211 -6.26 -16.47 4.25
C ARG A 211 -4.75 -16.49 3.99
N ARG A 212 -4.28 -15.54 3.20
CA ARG A 212 -2.86 -15.35 2.85
C ARG A 212 -2.58 -13.88 2.51
N LEU A 213 -1.32 -13.45 2.62
CA LEU A 213 -0.89 -12.07 2.33
C LEU A 213 -0.64 -11.82 0.83
N SER A 214 -0.30 -12.86 0.08
CA SER A 214 -0.04 -12.78 -1.37
C SER A 214 1.02 -11.73 -1.73
N ASP A 215 2.13 -11.73 -1.01
CA ASP A 215 3.26 -10.81 -1.23
C ASP A 215 2.91 -9.33 -1.04
N PHE A 216 1.93 -9.03 -0.18
CA PHE A 216 1.48 -7.67 0.08
C PHE A 216 2.00 -7.15 1.43
N LEU A 217 2.73 -6.04 1.41
CA LEU A 217 3.23 -5.28 2.57
C LEU A 217 3.91 -6.16 3.64
N LEU A 218 4.78 -7.12 3.22
CA LEU A 218 5.36 -8.11 4.14
C LEU A 218 6.18 -7.45 5.27
N TRP A 219 6.96 -6.44 4.96
CA TRP A 219 7.75 -5.69 5.93
C TRP A 219 6.87 -4.87 6.86
N GLU A 220 6.00 -4.07 6.28
CA GLU A 220 5.14 -3.13 7.01
C GLU A 220 4.09 -3.85 7.86
N SER A 221 3.76 -5.11 7.54
CA SER A 221 2.77 -5.93 8.24
C SER A 221 3.35 -6.88 9.28
N ALA A 222 4.64 -6.77 9.60
CA ALA A 222 5.31 -7.70 10.53
C ALA A 222 4.62 -7.82 11.89
N TYR A 223 3.98 -6.76 12.36
CA TYR A 223 3.22 -6.70 13.61
C TYR A 223 1.74 -6.31 13.40
N ALA A 224 1.24 -6.40 12.17
CA ALA A 224 -0.14 -6.08 11.87
C ALA A 224 -1.10 -7.15 12.42
N GLU A 225 -2.24 -6.70 12.91
CA GLU A 225 -3.38 -7.59 13.10
C GLU A 225 -3.95 -8.00 11.75
N LEU A 226 -4.25 -9.30 11.58
CA LEU A 226 -4.79 -9.85 10.34
C LEU A 226 -6.27 -10.17 10.49
N LEU A 227 -7.09 -9.69 9.55
CA LEU A 227 -8.52 -9.96 9.50
C LEU A 227 -8.91 -10.48 8.12
N PHE A 228 -9.45 -11.69 8.08
CA PHE A 228 -9.91 -12.35 6.86
C PHE A 228 -11.44 -12.37 6.83
N LEU A 229 -12.04 -11.80 5.78
CA LEU A 229 -13.49 -11.67 5.62
C LEU A 229 -13.97 -12.48 4.43
N ASP A 230 -15.09 -13.18 4.59
CA ASP A 230 -15.72 -13.96 3.50
C ASP A 230 -16.44 -13.07 2.49
N VAL A 231 -16.82 -11.84 2.90
CA VAL A 231 -17.46 -10.87 2.01
C VAL A 231 -16.59 -10.58 0.78
N LEU A 232 -17.19 -10.54 -0.39
CA LEU A 232 -16.49 -10.16 -1.63
C LEU A 232 -16.30 -8.65 -1.66
N TRP A 233 -15.15 -8.18 -2.17
CA TRP A 233 -14.78 -6.76 -2.12
C TRP A 233 -15.87 -5.78 -2.61
N PRO A 234 -16.60 -6.02 -3.73
CA PRO A 234 -17.66 -5.10 -4.17
C PRO A 234 -18.81 -4.90 -3.17
N ASP A 235 -19.04 -5.86 -2.28
CA ASP A 235 -20.08 -5.80 -1.25
C ASP A 235 -19.60 -5.16 0.06
N VAL A 236 -18.32 -4.72 0.13
CA VAL A 236 -17.76 -4.01 1.28
C VAL A 236 -18.38 -2.62 1.40
N THR A 237 -18.76 -2.26 2.62
CA THR A 237 -19.38 -0.98 2.98
C THR A 237 -18.58 -0.24 4.05
N ALA A 238 -18.96 0.99 4.34
CA ALA A 238 -18.43 1.71 5.51
C ALA A 238 -18.71 0.97 6.82
N GLY A 239 -19.85 0.25 6.92
CA GLY A 239 -20.21 -0.62 8.04
C GLY A 239 -19.24 -1.78 8.20
N THR A 240 -18.81 -2.40 7.09
CA THR A 240 -17.80 -3.46 7.10
C THR A 240 -16.45 -2.95 7.63
N LEU A 241 -16.00 -1.77 7.17
CA LEU A 241 -14.77 -1.14 7.67
C LEU A 241 -14.88 -0.84 9.17
N ARG A 242 -16.00 -0.27 9.61
CA ARG A 242 -16.23 0.03 11.02
C ARG A 242 -16.20 -1.24 11.89
N ALA A 243 -16.81 -2.32 11.44
CA ALA A 243 -16.79 -3.60 12.15
C ALA A 243 -15.37 -4.18 12.24
N ALA A 244 -14.58 -4.10 11.15
CA ALA A 244 -13.18 -4.52 11.14
C ALA A 244 -12.31 -3.72 12.13
N LEU A 245 -12.54 -2.42 12.22
CA LEU A 245 -11.83 -1.55 13.17
C LEU A 245 -12.29 -1.78 14.62
N ALA A 246 -13.56 -2.12 14.85
CA ALA A 246 -14.05 -2.50 16.17
C ALA A 246 -13.45 -3.84 16.63
N ASP A 247 -13.34 -4.83 15.74
CA ASP A 247 -12.63 -6.09 16.02
C ASP A 247 -11.16 -5.83 16.39
N TYR A 248 -10.48 -5.00 15.59
CA TYR A 248 -9.10 -4.59 15.87
C TYR A 248 -8.94 -3.93 17.24
N ALA A 249 -9.83 -3.00 17.59
CA ALA A 249 -9.79 -2.27 18.85
C ALA A 249 -10.03 -3.18 20.08
N GLY A 250 -10.73 -4.30 19.89
CA GLY A 250 -10.98 -5.29 20.94
C GLY A 250 -9.84 -6.30 21.14
N ARG A 251 -8.79 -6.26 20.32
CA ARG A 251 -7.66 -7.20 20.39
C ARG A 251 -6.60 -6.72 21.37
N ASP A 252 -6.05 -7.67 22.13
CA ASP A 252 -4.94 -7.43 23.04
C ASP A 252 -3.59 -7.50 22.30
N ARG A 253 -2.92 -6.36 22.12
CA ARG A 253 -1.64 -6.25 21.38
C ARG A 253 -0.47 -6.28 22.37
N ARG A 254 0.22 -7.40 22.47
CA ARG A 254 1.26 -7.65 23.48
C ARG A 254 2.67 -7.27 23.05
N PHE A 255 2.97 -7.16 21.78
CA PHE A 255 4.33 -6.84 21.25
C PHE A 255 5.47 -7.60 21.94
N GLY A 256 5.25 -8.88 22.29
CA GLY A 256 6.21 -9.72 23.01
C GLY A 256 6.21 -9.53 24.54
N GLY A 257 5.38 -8.66 25.11
CA GLY A 257 5.20 -8.50 26.55
C GLY A 257 4.26 -9.54 27.15
N LEU A 258 4.37 -9.75 28.48
CA LEU A 258 3.42 -10.56 29.24
C LEU A 258 2.14 -9.74 29.49
N ALA A 259 0.99 -10.42 29.58
CA ALA A 259 -0.24 -9.77 30.06
C ALA A 259 -0.01 -9.34 31.53
N ALA A 260 -0.36 -8.09 31.85
CA ALA A 260 -0.38 -7.60 33.22
C ALA A 260 -1.53 -8.22 34.01
#